data_92aeafc6c0711a38af96b8e5e37a05f8
#
_entry.id   92aeafc6c0711a38af96b8e5e37a05f8
#
_cell.length_a   1.000
_cell.length_b   1.000
_cell.length_c   1.000
_cell.angle_alpha   90.00
_cell.angle_beta   90.00
_cell.angle_gamma   90.00
#
_symmetry.space_group_name_H-M   'P 1'
#
loop_
_entity.id
_entity.type
_entity.pdbx_description
1 polymer ?
#
loop_
_entity_poly.entity_id
_entity_poly.type
_entity_poly.pdbx_seq_one_letter_code
_entity_poly.pdbx_strand_id
1 'polypeptide(L)'
;MKKALIWAALTLGISNFSFAADGSSAENGLVSVPSTHGVKETADKLESVLTSKGMTVFTRINHTEGAKKAGKELRETEVVLFGNPKVGTPLMQCSQTMAIDLPQKALVWQDANGAVWLSYNDPHYLASRHNIKDCDAAVAKVSGALAKFAKAATE
;
A
#
# COMPACT_ATOMS: atom_id res chain seq x y z
N MET A 1 17.70 -25.27 63.31
CA MET A 1 17.64 -25.67 61.89
C MET A 1 16.63 -24.75 61.19
N LYS A 2 17.12 -23.67 60.58
CA LYS A 2 16.24 -22.66 59.91
C LYS A 2 16.34 -22.90 58.39
N LYS A 3 15.21 -23.30 57.77
CA LYS A 3 15.11 -23.44 56.30
C LYS A 3 14.78 -22.09 55.70
N ALA A 4 15.69 -21.55 54.89
CA ALA A 4 15.47 -20.36 54.10
C ALA A 4 14.75 -20.76 52.80
N LEU A 5 13.56 -20.19 52.55
CA LEU A 5 12.87 -20.25 51.26
C LEU A 5 13.40 -19.13 50.36
N ILE A 6 14.00 -19.52 49.24
CA ILE A 6 14.41 -18.60 48.19
C ILE A 6 13.24 -18.43 47.23
N TRP A 7 12.70 -17.22 47.15
CA TRP A 7 11.72 -16.83 46.14
C TRP A 7 12.48 -16.38 44.88
N ALA A 8 12.34 -17.13 43.80
CA ALA A 8 12.82 -16.72 42.50
C ALA A 8 11.75 -15.82 41.86
N ALA A 9 12.04 -14.53 41.70
CA ALA A 9 11.20 -13.60 40.96
C ALA A 9 11.42 -13.82 39.45
N LEU A 10 10.43 -14.37 38.79
CA LEU A 10 10.38 -14.50 37.33
C LEU A 10 9.95 -13.16 36.73
N THR A 11 10.90 -12.38 36.26
CA THR A 11 10.62 -11.15 35.48
C THR A 11 10.21 -11.53 34.04
N LEU A 12 8.91 -11.43 33.74
CA LEU A 12 8.43 -11.46 32.36
C LEU A 12 8.90 -10.20 31.64
N GLY A 13 9.90 -10.36 30.79
CA GLY A 13 10.30 -9.32 29.84
C GLY A 13 9.22 -9.10 28.79
N ILE A 14 8.49 -7.99 28.89
CA ILE A 14 7.59 -7.53 27.84
C ILE A 14 8.48 -6.96 26.74
N SER A 15 8.76 -7.75 25.71
CA SER A 15 9.40 -7.26 24.49
C SER A 15 8.41 -6.39 23.74
N ASN A 16 8.56 -5.07 23.83
CA ASN A 16 7.87 -4.13 22.95
C ASN A 16 8.41 -4.32 21.53
N PHE A 17 7.68 -5.08 20.71
CA PHE A 17 7.88 -5.05 19.28
C PHE A 17 7.37 -3.70 18.77
N SER A 18 8.29 -2.74 18.64
CA SER A 18 8.04 -1.55 17.83
C SER A 18 7.99 -1.99 16.37
N PHE A 19 6.81 -2.12 15.81
CA PHE A 19 6.63 -2.15 14.36
C PHE A 19 6.99 -0.76 13.84
N ALA A 20 8.22 -0.59 13.39
CA ALA A 20 8.55 0.51 12.51
C ALA A 20 7.76 0.29 11.21
N ALA A 21 6.83 1.19 10.92
CA ALA A 21 6.14 1.25 9.63
C ALA A 21 7.11 1.82 8.59
N ASP A 22 8.17 1.07 8.30
CA ASP A 22 9.00 1.32 7.14
C ASP A 22 8.35 0.56 5.98
N GLY A 23 7.80 1.30 5.02
CA GLY A 23 7.19 0.75 3.81
C GLY A 23 8.25 0.14 2.89
N SER A 24 8.96 -0.86 3.38
CA SER A 24 9.88 -1.63 2.55
C SER A 24 9.06 -2.42 1.53
N SER A 25 9.43 -2.34 0.26
CA SER A 25 8.79 -3.16 -0.77
C SER A 25 9.12 -4.63 -0.50
N ALA A 26 8.09 -5.47 -0.53
CA ALA A 26 8.28 -6.91 -0.48
C ALA A 26 8.97 -7.40 -1.76
N GLU A 27 9.57 -8.59 -1.75
CA GLU A 27 10.21 -9.19 -2.94
C GLU A 27 9.28 -9.27 -4.16
N ASN A 28 7.97 -9.26 -3.94
CA ASN A 28 6.95 -9.25 -5.01
C ASN A 28 6.65 -7.85 -5.58
N GLY A 29 7.35 -6.82 -5.15
CA GLY A 29 7.17 -5.44 -5.61
C GLY A 29 5.95 -4.72 -5.07
N LEU A 30 5.32 -5.20 -3.99
CA LEU A 30 4.25 -4.49 -3.31
C LEU A 30 4.80 -3.70 -2.12
N VAL A 31 4.39 -2.44 -2.02
CA VAL A 31 4.49 -1.63 -0.81
C VAL A 31 3.14 -1.70 -0.10
N SER A 32 3.13 -2.10 1.16
CA SER A 32 1.91 -2.19 1.96
C SER A 32 2.04 -1.35 3.23
N VAL A 33 1.05 -0.50 3.49
CA VAL A 33 0.99 0.40 4.64
C VAL A 33 -0.25 0.03 5.45
N PRO A 34 -0.13 -0.19 6.78
CA PRO A 34 -1.30 -0.47 7.61
C PRO A 34 -2.16 0.79 7.73
N SER A 35 -3.48 0.63 7.72
CA SER A 35 -4.43 1.72 7.91
C SER A 35 -5.07 1.66 9.29
N THR A 36 -5.27 2.84 9.89
CA THR A 36 -6.04 2.99 11.13
C THR A 36 -7.56 3.03 10.91
N HIS A 37 -7.99 3.01 9.64
CA HIS A 37 -9.38 3.15 9.20
C HIS A 37 -9.89 1.86 8.56
N GLY A 38 -11.21 1.75 8.38
CA GLY A 38 -11.81 0.68 7.57
C GLY A 38 -11.50 0.82 6.08
N VAL A 39 -11.76 -0.25 5.29
CA VAL A 39 -11.42 -0.29 3.86
C VAL A 39 -12.08 0.85 3.10
N LYS A 40 -13.39 1.05 3.29
CA LYS A 40 -14.13 2.13 2.61
C LYS A 40 -13.58 3.51 2.97
N GLU A 41 -13.34 3.78 4.25
CA GLU A 41 -12.85 5.07 4.72
C GLU A 41 -11.44 5.36 4.18
N THR A 42 -10.56 4.37 4.22
CA THR A 42 -9.20 4.49 3.65
C THR A 42 -9.26 4.82 2.15
N ALA A 43 -10.13 4.16 1.40
CA ALA A 43 -10.30 4.42 -0.03
C ALA A 43 -10.89 5.82 -0.29
N ASP A 44 -11.84 6.28 0.52
CA ASP A 44 -12.41 7.64 0.42
C ASP A 44 -11.36 8.72 0.73
N LYS A 45 -10.56 8.53 1.78
CA LYS A 45 -9.44 9.41 2.11
C LYS A 45 -8.40 9.44 1.00
N LEU A 46 -8.05 8.28 0.43
CA LEU A 46 -7.12 8.20 -0.69
C LEU A 46 -7.63 9.01 -1.88
N GLU A 47 -8.89 8.84 -2.28
CA GLU A 47 -9.50 9.59 -3.39
C GLU A 47 -9.44 11.10 -3.15
N SER A 48 -9.77 11.54 -1.93
CA SER A 48 -9.68 12.95 -1.53
C SER A 48 -8.26 13.50 -1.65
N VAL A 49 -7.27 12.76 -1.12
CA VAL A 49 -5.85 13.12 -1.22
C VAL A 49 -5.40 13.20 -2.67
N LEU A 50 -5.70 12.20 -3.48
CA LEU A 50 -5.33 12.15 -4.90
C LEU A 50 -5.88 13.36 -5.65
N THR A 51 -7.19 13.64 -5.51
CA THR A 51 -7.87 14.75 -6.17
C THR A 51 -7.26 16.10 -5.74
N SER A 52 -7.00 16.30 -4.46
CA SER A 52 -6.37 17.52 -3.93
C SER A 52 -4.96 17.77 -4.49
N LYS A 53 -4.28 16.73 -4.95
CA LYS A 53 -2.93 16.77 -5.55
C LYS A 53 -2.96 16.76 -7.08
N GLY A 54 -4.12 16.95 -7.70
CA GLY A 54 -4.27 17.03 -9.15
C GLY A 54 -4.12 15.69 -9.86
N MET A 55 -4.34 14.59 -9.15
CA MET A 55 -4.47 13.27 -9.78
C MET A 55 -5.93 13.07 -10.23
N THR A 56 -6.11 12.36 -11.33
CA THR A 56 -7.43 11.91 -11.78
C THR A 56 -7.67 10.51 -11.20
N VAL A 57 -8.76 10.35 -10.47
CA VAL A 57 -9.29 9.02 -10.11
C VAL A 57 -10.18 8.57 -11.26
N PHE A 58 -9.77 7.50 -11.96
CA PHE A 58 -10.49 6.99 -13.12
C PHE A 58 -11.68 6.12 -12.72
N THR A 59 -11.47 5.27 -11.72
CA THR A 59 -12.50 4.37 -11.20
C THR A 59 -12.10 3.77 -9.87
N ARG A 60 -13.11 3.31 -9.13
CA ARG A 60 -12.96 2.44 -7.97
C ARG A 60 -13.66 1.13 -8.28
N ILE A 61 -13.05 0.02 -7.96
CA ILE A 61 -13.59 -1.31 -8.18
C ILE A 61 -13.72 -2.02 -6.83
N ASN A 62 -14.94 -2.23 -6.39
CA ASN A 62 -15.22 -2.97 -5.17
C ASN A 62 -15.29 -4.47 -5.51
N HIS A 63 -14.21 -5.19 -5.22
CA HIS A 63 -14.12 -6.63 -5.47
C HIS A 63 -15.01 -7.44 -4.54
N THR A 64 -15.28 -6.96 -3.34
CA THR A 64 -16.20 -7.61 -2.39
C THR A 64 -17.63 -7.67 -2.95
N GLU A 65 -18.10 -6.54 -3.49
CA GLU A 65 -19.41 -6.50 -4.14
C GLU A 65 -19.44 -7.37 -5.42
N GLY A 66 -18.34 -7.41 -6.16
CA GLY A 66 -18.20 -8.31 -7.31
C GLY A 66 -18.29 -9.79 -6.90
N ALA A 67 -17.61 -10.17 -5.85
CA ALA A 67 -17.66 -11.52 -5.31
C ALA A 67 -19.09 -11.90 -4.86
N LYS A 68 -19.75 -11.01 -4.11
CA LYS A 68 -21.13 -11.19 -3.66
C LYS A 68 -22.10 -11.41 -4.81
N LYS A 69 -21.99 -10.64 -5.89
CA LYS A 69 -22.79 -10.83 -7.11
C LYS A 69 -22.53 -12.19 -7.78
N ALA A 70 -21.33 -12.73 -7.63
CA ALA A 70 -20.94 -14.06 -8.12
C ALA A 70 -21.28 -15.21 -7.15
N GLY A 71 -21.99 -14.93 -6.05
CA GLY A 71 -22.33 -15.91 -5.02
C GLY A 71 -21.14 -16.40 -4.20
N LYS A 72 -20.10 -15.57 -4.06
CA LYS A 72 -18.87 -15.86 -3.32
C LYS A 72 -18.66 -14.87 -2.20
N GLU A 73 -17.91 -15.29 -1.19
CA GLU A 73 -17.46 -14.42 -0.09
C GLU A 73 -16.03 -13.94 -0.34
N LEU A 74 -15.80 -12.67 -0.08
CA LEU A 74 -14.48 -12.03 -0.10
C LEU A 74 -14.46 -11.00 1.02
N ARG A 75 -13.38 -10.99 1.81
CA ARG A 75 -13.12 -9.89 2.76
C ARG A 75 -13.11 -8.56 2.04
N GLU A 76 -13.35 -7.48 2.77
CA GLU A 76 -13.38 -6.14 2.18
C GLU A 76 -12.12 -5.88 1.34
N THR A 77 -12.34 -5.60 0.06
CA THR A 77 -11.27 -5.46 -0.94
C THR A 77 -11.74 -4.48 -2.01
N GLU A 78 -11.03 -3.37 -2.13
CA GLU A 78 -11.33 -2.33 -3.11
C GLU A 78 -10.06 -1.82 -3.77
N VAL A 79 -10.07 -1.60 -5.08
CA VAL A 79 -8.95 -1.01 -5.81
C VAL A 79 -9.35 0.35 -6.39
N VAL A 80 -8.46 1.33 -6.20
CA VAL A 80 -8.58 2.69 -6.76
C VAL A 80 -7.59 2.81 -7.91
N LEU A 81 -8.08 3.14 -9.11
CA LEU A 81 -7.26 3.41 -10.30
C LEU A 81 -7.13 4.91 -10.48
N PHE A 82 -5.90 5.40 -10.56
CA PHE A 82 -5.64 6.82 -10.64
C PHE A 82 -4.38 7.15 -11.44
N GLY A 83 -4.30 8.35 -11.94
CA GLY A 83 -3.11 8.78 -12.67
C GLY A 83 -3.13 10.26 -13.03
N ASN A 84 -2.05 10.69 -13.65
CA ASN A 84 -1.92 12.00 -14.26
C ASN A 84 -0.97 11.86 -15.47
N PRO A 85 -1.38 12.23 -16.68
CA PRO A 85 -0.53 12.14 -17.88
C PRO A 85 0.82 12.84 -17.73
N LYS A 86 0.87 13.97 -17.01
CA LYS A 86 2.14 14.68 -16.74
C LYS A 86 3.14 13.86 -15.93
N VAL A 87 2.66 12.82 -15.21
CA VAL A 87 3.47 11.95 -14.37
C VAL A 87 3.73 10.60 -15.06
N GLY A 88 2.69 10.03 -15.68
CA GLY A 88 2.79 8.71 -16.31
C GLY A 88 3.49 8.72 -17.67
N THR A 89 3.30 9.77 -18.49
CA THR A 89 3.91 9.85 -19.81
C THR A 89 5.44 9.78 -19.79
N PRO A 90 6.17 10.48 -18.90
CA PRO A 90 7.62 10.32 -18.81
C PRO A 90 8.07 8.87 -18.58
N LEU A 91 7.37 8.10 -17.75
CA LEU A 91 7.70 6.69 -17.53
C LEU A 91 7.48 5.84 -18.79
N MET A 92 6.40 6.10 -19.54
CA MET A 92 6.13 5.41 -20.81
C MET A 92 7.09 5.82 -21.92
N GLN A 93 7.62 7.03 -21.88
CA GLN A 93 8.70 7.46 -22.78
C GLN A 93 10.02 6.74 -22.51
N CYS A 94 10.28 6.37 -21.24
CA CYS A 94 11.44 5.56 -20.88
C CYS A 94 11.28 4.09 -21.32
N SER A 95 10.07 3.55 -21.20
CA SER A 95 9.71 2.23 -21.70
C SER A 95 8.21 2.18 -21.98
N GLN A 96 7.84 2.01 -23.25
CA GLN A 96 6.43 2.02 -23.67
C GLN A 96 5.62 0.89 -22.99
N THR A 97 6.26 -0.25 -22.71
CA THR A 97 5.61 -1.38 -22.03
C THR A 97 5.16 -1.06 -20.61
N MET A 98 5.69 0.02 -19.99
CA MET A 98 5.22 0.51 -18.68
C MET A 98 3.72 0.83 -18.68
N ALA A 99 3.16 1.08 -19.87
CA ALA A 99 1.73 1.37 -20.03
C ALA A 99 0.82 0.23 -19.53
N ILE A 100 1.28 -1.04 -19.47
CA ILE A 100 0.49 -2.17 -18.94
C ILE A 100 0.24 -2.04 -17.43
N ASP A 101 1.17 -1.40 -16.70
CA ASP A 101 1.07 -1.18 -15.26
C ASP A 101 0.43 0.16 -14.90
N LEU A 102 0.16 1.00 -15.89
CA LEU A 102 -0.55 2.27 -15.74
C LEU A 102 -2.02 2.15 -16.19
N PRO A 103 -2.95 2.92 -15.62
CA PRO A 103 -2.78 3.87 -14.50
C PRO A 103 -2.31 3.20 -13.22
N GLN A 104 -1.82 4.01 -12.26
CA GLN A 104 -1.47 3.52 -10.92
C GLN A 104 -2.69 2.90 -10.24
N LYS A 105 -2.43 1.90 -9.40
CA LYS A 105 -3.46 1.18 -8.64
C LYS A 105 -3.06 1.17 -7.18
N ALA A 106 -4.02 1.47 -6.33
CA ALA A 106 -3.88 1.25 -4.90
C ALA A 106 -5.00 0.33 -4.44
N LEU A 107 -4.62 -0.79 -3.84
CA LEU A 107 -5.52 -1.77 -3.26
C LEU A 107 -5.71 -1.45 -1.79
N VAL A 108 -6.96 -1.28 -1.35
CA VAL A 108 -7.32 -1.22 0.06
C VAL A 108 -8.03 -2.52 0.42
N TRP A 109 -7.53 -3.23 1.44
CA TRP A 109 -7.99 -4.58 1.71
C TRP A 109 -7.85 -4.97 3.17
N GLN A 110 -8.70 -5.87 3.63
CA GLN A 110 -8.70 -6.44 4.96
C GLN A 110 -8.06 -7.83 4.95
N ASP A 111 -7.07 -8.06 5.80
CA ASP A 111 -6.43 -9.35 5.95
C ASP A 111 -7.26 -10.35 6.78
N ALA A 112 -6.71 -11.55 6.98
CA ALA A 112 -7.40 -12.62 7.75
C ALA A 112 -7.54 -12.29 9.24
N ASN A 113 -6.76 -11.36 9.76
CA ASN A 113 -6.80 -10.93 11.16
C ASN A 113 -7.70 -9.70 11.37
N GLY A 114 -8.31 -9.20 10.29
CA GLY A 114 -9.15 -8.01 10.34
C GLY A 114 -8.37 -6.69 10.21
N ALA A 115 -7.04 -6.72 10.05
CA ALA A 115 -6.26 -5.53 9.82
C ALA A 115 -6.45 -4.99 8.38
N VAL A 116 -6.51 -3.67 8.25
CA VAL A 116 -6.69 -3.00 6.96
C VAL A 116 -5.35 -2.49 6.44
N TRP A 117 -5.12 -2.70 5.15
CA TRP A 117 -3.90 -2.34 4.45
C TRP A 117 -4.20 -1.53 3.20
N LEU A 118 -3.32 -0.59 2.88
CA LEU A 118 -3.23 0.06 1.58
C LEU A 118 -1.95 -0.43 0.90
N SER A 119 -2.10 -1.07 -0.27
CA SER A 119 -0.98 -1.64 -1.04
C SER A 119 -0.93 -1.04 -2.43
N TYR A 120 0.28 -0.81 -2.94
CA TYR A 120 0.51 -0.34 -4.31
C TYR A 120 1.81 -0.93 -4.87
N ASN A 121 1.96 -0.90 -6.20
CA ASN A 121 3.18 -1.37 -6.85
C ASN A 121 4.34 -0.39 -6.60
N ASP A 122 5.49 -0.92 -6.17
CA ASP A 122 6.72 -0.14 -6.06
C ASP A 122 7.19 0.33 -7.46
N PRO A 123 7.33 1.63 -7.70
CA PRO A 123 7.82 2.14 -8.97
C PRO A 123 9.23 1.66 -9.34
N HIS A 124 10.08 1.36 -8.37
CA HIS A 124 11.41 0.79 -8.63
C HIS A 124 11.34 -0.65 -9.11
N TYR A 125 10.43 -1.45 -8.54
CA TYR A 125 10.15 -2.79 -9.03
C TYR A 125 9.61 -2.76 -10.47
N LEU A 126 8.67 -1.86 -10.76
CA LEU A 126 8.14 -1.70 -12.12
C LEU A 126 9.22 -1.22 -13.10
N ALA A 127 10.10 -0.31 -12.68
CA ALA A 127 11.23 0.12 -13.50
C ALA A 127 12.14 -1.05 -13.86
N SER A 128 12.44 -1.93 -12.90
CA SER A 128 13.20 -3.15 -13.13
C SER A 128 12.47 -4.11 -14.09
N ARG A 129 11.18 -4.36 -13.86
CA ARG A 129 10.33 -5.20 -14.71
C ARG A 129 10.34 -4.78 -16.18
N HIS A 130 10.33 -3.48 -16.44
CA HIS A 130 10.27 -2.90 -17.77
C HIS A 130 11.64 -2.50 -18.34
N ASN A 131 12.74 -2.88 -17.64
CA ASN A 131 14.12 -2.53 -18.03
C ASN A 131 14.29 -1.01 -18.27
N ILE A 132 13.66 -0.18 -17.47
CA ILE A 132 13.77 1.27 -17.55
C ILE A 132 15.20 1.68 -17.17
N LYS A 133 15.85 2.45 -18.04
CA LYS A 133 17.17 3.03 -17.83
C LYS A 133 17.10 4.54 -17.98
N ASP A 134 18.02 5.23 -17.32
CA ASP A 134 18.20 6.68 -17.43
C ASP A 134 16.97 7.54 -17.05
N CYS A 135 16.06 6.98 -16.22
CA CYS A 135 14.83 7.64 -15.79
C CYS A 135 14.63 7.64 -14.26
N ASP A 136 15.73 7.48 -13.50
CA ASP A 136 15.69 7.35 -12.04
C ASP A 136 14.98 8.51 -11.35
N ALA A 137 15.14 9.73 -11.85
CA ALA A 137 14.48 10.91 -11.31
C ALA A 137 12.94 10.83 -11.43
N ALA A 138 12.42 10.31 -12.56
CA ALA A 138 10.98 10.12 -12.75
C ALA A 138 10.44 9.02 -11.83
N VAL A 139 11.16 7.91 -11.73
CA VAL A 139 10.82 6.78 -10.85
C VAL A 139 10.79 7.22 -9.38
N ALA A 140 11.84 7.89 -8.91
CA ALA A 140 11.95 8.40 -7.55
C ALA A 140 10.83 9.41 -7.22
N LYS A 141 10.48 10.29 -8.17
CA LYS A 141 9.38 11.25 -8.00
C LYS A 141 8.04 10.54 -7.79
N VAL A 142 7.76 9.51 -8.58
CA VAL A 142 6.51 8.72 -8.46
C VAL A 142 6.51 7.95 -7.15
N SER A 143 7.62 7.30 -6.79
CA SER A 143 7.76 6.57 -5.53
C SER A 143 7.50 7.47 -4.32
N GLY A 144 8.12 8.63 -4.27
CA GLY A 144 7.90 9.60 -3.20
C GLY A 144 6.48 10.16 -3.14
N ALA A 145 5.80 10.29 -4.28
CA ALA A 145 4.40 10.72 -4.32
C ALA A 145 3.47 9.64 -3.77
N LEU A 146 3.62 8.39 -4.21
CA LEU A 146 2.80 7.26 -3.75
C LEU A 146 2.94 7.04 -2.25
N ALA A 147 4.15 7.11 -1.70
CA ALA A 147 4.39 6.99 -0.27
C ALA A 147 3.63 8.08 0.52
N LYS A 148 3.65 9.34 0.03
CA LYS A 148 2.92 10.45 0.67
C LYS A 148 1.41 10.27 0.59
N PHE A 149 0.88 9.76 -0.54
CA PHE A 149 -0.55 9.51 -0.70
C PHE A 149 -1.01 8.38 0.23
N ALA A 150 -0.25 7.28 0.27
CA ALA A 150 -0.53 6.16 1.15
C ALA A 150 -0.55 6.59 2.61
N LYS A 151 0.50 7.29 3.08
CA LYS A 151 0.56 7.81 4.44
C LYS A 151 -0.64 8.67 4.79
N ALA A 152 -0.98 9.66 3.94
CA ALA A 152 -2.09 10.58 4.20
C ALA A 152 -3.47 9.90 4.17
N ALA A 153 -3.61 8.76 3.50
CA ALA A 153 -4.86 8.00 3.44
C ALA A 153 -5.03 7.00 4.58
N THR A 154 -3.93 6.59 5.23
CA THR A 154 -3.94 5.53 6.27
C THR A 154 -3.85 6.06 7.70
N GLU A 155 -3.46 7.32 7.89
CA GLU A 155 -3.42 8.05 9.15
C GLU A 155 -4.68 8.94 9.29
#